data_b75eea923baad0c1acb83d22cf991eca
#
_entry.id   b75eea923baad0c1acb83d22cf991eca
#
_cell.length_a   1.000
_cell.length_b   1.000
_cell.length_c   1.000
_cell.angle_alpha   90.00
_cell.angle_beta   90.00
_cell.angle_gamma   90.00
#
_symmetry.space_group_name_H-M   'P 1'
#
loop_
_entity.id
_entity.type
_entity.pdbx_description
1 polymer ?
#
loop_
_entity_poly.entity_id
_entity_poly.type
_entity_poly.pdbx_seq_one_letter_code
_entity_poly.pdbx_strand_id
1 'polypeptide(L)'
;MVLYFTGTGNSRHIAERIAHALNDTLISLNDRIKSGDITPLAVNGRLVLVMPTYAWRIPRIVRDHLLRTELRGARETWFVMDCGSEIGNAAKYNRALCREKGLVYMGTAQIVMPEDFIAMFNAPTVEEARRIVAKAEPFIDRAIAAIRAGHMFSPPRKKLYDRIASSAVNPVFYPLFVKANPFTASDVCIGCGKCEKLCPLNNITLQNARPVWGSNCTQCMACICYCPTRAIEYGKKSAGKPRYHFEEL
;
A
#
# COMPACT_ATOMS: atom_id res chain seq x y z
N MET A 1 9.11 -5.74 14.81
CA MET A 1 7.90 -6.22 14.07
C MET A 1 7.74 -5.38 12.81
N VAL A 2 7.42 -6.03 11.71
CA VAL A 2 7.14 -5.36 10.42
C VAL A 2 5.67 -5.59 10.08
N LEU A 3 4.90 -4.50 9.91
CA LEU A 3 3.51 -4.54 9.45
C LEU A 3 3.46 -4.00 8.03
N TYR A 4 2.75 -4.67 7.14
CA TYR A 4 2.59 -4.18 5.77
C TYR A 4 1.14 -4.22 5.28
N PHE A 5 0.82 -3.29 4.38
CA PHE A 5 -0.37 -3.32 3.54
C PHE A 5 0.07 -3.21 2.08
N THR A 6 -0.53 -4.00 1.20
CA THR A 6 -0.17 -4.00 -0.22
C THR A 6 -1.40 -4.13 -1.12
N GLY A 7 -1.36 -3.50 -2.29
CA GLY A 7 -2.32 -3.73 -3.37
C GLY A 7 -1.84 -4.80 -4.33
N THR A 8 -0.70 -4.57 -4.95
CA THR A 8 -0.15 -5.37 -6.06
C THR A 8 1.19 -6.05 -5.76
N GLY A 9 1.61 -6.07 -4.50
CA GLY A 9 2.81 -6.80 -4.06
C GLY A 9 4.04 -5.93 -3.76
N ASN A 10 4.11 -4.69 -4.21
CA ASN A 10 5.28 -3.81 -4.00
C ASN A 10 5.65 -3.67 -2.52
N SER A 11 4.72 -3.20 -1.69
CA SER A 11 4.96 -3.05 -0.24
C SER A 11 5.26 -4.39 0.44
N ARG A 12 4.64 -5.50 -0.01
CA ARG A 12 4.93 -6.84 0.52
C ARG A 12 6.38 -7.21 0.28
N HIS A 13 6.89 -7.07 -0.94
CA HIS A 13 8.30 -7.34 -1.26
C HIS A 13 9.25 -6.56 -0.34
N ILE A 14 9.04 -5.24 -0.21
CA ILE A 14 9.85 -4.41 0.68
C ILE A 14 9.79 -4.90 2.12
N ALA A 15 8.59 -5.24 2.61
CA ALA A 15 8.38 -5.70 3.98
C ALA A 15 9.03 -7.05 4.25
N GLU A 16 8.97 -8.00 3.31
CA GLU A 16 9.65 -9.30 3.37
C GLU A 16 11.17 -9.13 3.44
N ARG A 17 11.74 -8.24 2.59
CA ARG A 17 13.17 -7.92 2.63
C ARG A 17 13.59 -7.36 3.98
N ILE A 18 12.82 -6.41 4.53
CA ILE A 18 13.10 -5.81 5.84
C ILE A 18 12.97 -6.84 6.96
N ALA A 19 11.88 -7.60 7.00
CA ALA A 19 11.63 -8.60 8.04
C ALA A 19 12.71 -9.67 8.05
N HIS A 20 13.06 -10.22 6.88
CA HIS A 20 14.13 -11.20 6.74
C HIS A 20 15.49 -10.64 7.22
N ALA A 21 15.87 -9.45 6.76
CA ALA A 21 17.15 -8.85 7.11
C ALA A 21 17.27 -8.48 8.61
N LEU A 22 16.15 -8.19 9.27
CA LEU A 22 16.11 -7.86 10.70
C LEU A 22 15.78 -9.06 11.59
N ASN A 23 15.55 -10.24 11.02
CA ASN A 23 15.03 -11.42 11.70
C ASN A 23 13.81 -11.08 12.59
N ASP A 24 12.82 -10.43 11.99
CA ASP A 24 11.68 -9.84 12.70
C ASP A 24 10.34 -10.41 12.19
N THR A 25 9.31 -10.37 13.02
CA THR A 25 7.97 -10.85 12.66
C THR A 25 7.36 -9.98 11.56
N LEU A 26 6.81 -10.62 10.54
CA LEU A 26 6.09 -9.99 9.43
C LEU A 26 4.58 -10.23 9.57
N ILE A 27 3.77 -9.18 9.52
CA ILE A 27 2.31 -9.28 9.67
C ILE A 27 1.62 -8.51 8.53
N SER A 28 0.67 -9.18 7.87
CA SER A 28 -0.19 -8.61 6.84
C SER A 28 -1.33 -7.80 7.46
N LEU A 29 -1.36 -6.50 7.20
CA LEU A 29 -2.52 -5.66 7.52
C LEU A 29 -3.70 -5.91 6.57
N ASN A 30 -3.46 -6.43 5.36
CA ASN A 30 -4.53 -6.85 4.47
C ASN A 30 -5.42 -7.91 5.14
N ASP A 31 -4.79 -8.94 5.73
CA ASP A 31 -5.50 -10.06 6.37
C ASP A 31 -6.21 -9.61 7.64
N ARG A 32 -5.55 -8.79 8.46
CA ARG A 32 -6.16 -8.25 9.69
C ARG A 32 -7.34 -7.34 9.40
N ILE A 33 -7.22 -6.46 8.38
CA ILE A 33 -8.32 -5.58 7.96
C ILE A 33 -9.47 -6.43 7.40
N LYS A 34 -9.15 -7.42 6.56
CA LYS A 34 -10.14 -8.31 5.93
C LYS A 34 -10.95 -9.12 6.95
N SER A 35 -10.29 -9.63 7.98
CA SER A 35 -10.94 -10.38 9.08
C SER A 35 -11.56 -9.48 10.16
N GLY A 36 -11.30 -8.17 10.12
CA GLY A 36 -11.71 -7.24 11.19
C GLY A 36 -10.92 -7.42 12.48
N ASP A 37 -9.76 -8.09 12.45
CA ASP A 37 -8.95 -8.40 13.61
C ASP A 37 -8.21 -7.15 14.13
N ILE A 38 -8.66 -6.63 15.26
CA ILE A 38 -8.06 -5.51 16.01
C ILE A 38 -7.40 -5.98 17.32
N THR A 39 -7.14 -7.28 17.48
CA THR A 39 -6.46 -7.79 18.67
C THR A 39 -5.11 -7.12 18.87
N PRO A 40 -4.68 -6.87 20.12
CA PRO A 40 -3.40 -6.23 20.40
C PRO A 40 -2.22 -6.95 19.77
N LEU A 41 -1.26 -6.18 19.28
CA LEU A 41 0.01 -6.69 18.75
C LEU A 41 1.13 -6.45 19.78
N ALA A 42 1.82 -7.50 20.19
CA ALA A 42 2.99 -7.41 21.06
C ALA A 42 4.23 -7.06 20.22
N VAL A 43 4.76 -5.85 20.39
CA VAL A 43 5.90 -5.31 19.64
C VAL A 43 7.10 -5.15 20.58
N ASN A 44 8.24 -5.70 20.21
CA ASN A 44 9.47 -5.54 20.99
C ASN A 44 10.21 -4.23 20.60
N GLY A 45 9.69 -3.09 21.05
CA GLY A 45 10.28 -1.76 20.87
C GLY A 45 10.17 -1.22 19.45
N ARG A 46 10.77 -1.94 18.46
CA ARG A 46 10.86 -1.53 17.06
C ARG A 46 9.63 -1.92 16.26
N LEU A 47 9.03 -0.92 15.60
CA LEU A 47 7.92 -1.09 14.67
C LEU A 47 8.29 -0.53 13.29
N VAL A 48 8.11 -1.31 12.24
CA VAL A 48 8.29 -0.88 10.85
C VAL A 48 6.95 -0.99 10.12
N LEU A 49 6.51 0.10 9.51
CA LEU A 49 5.26 0.20 8.77
C LEU A 49 5.58 0.35 7.28
N VAL A 50 5.24 -0.67 6.47
CA VAL A 50 5.52 -0.70 5.03
C VAL A 50 4.22 -0.66 4.25
N MET A 51 4.01 0.37 3.42
CA MET A 51 2.74 0.54 2.75
C MET A 51 2.82 1.48 1.53
N PRO A 52 1.85 1.38 0.59
CA PRO A 52 1.80 2.24 -0.57
C PRO A 52 1.39 3.66 -0.22
N THR A 53 1.66 4.57 -1.14
CA THR A 53 1.29 5.97 -1.05
C THR A 53 -0.02 6.23 -1.79
N TYR A 54 -1.08 6.55 -1.04
CA TYR A 54 -2.38 6.92 -1.62
C TYR A 54 -2.64 8.42 -1.43
N ALA A 55 -2.56 9.17 -2.52
CA ALA A 55 -2.70 10.63 -2.51
C ALA A 55 -1.82 11.28 -1.41
N TRP A 56 -0.52 10.94 -1.42
CA TRP A 56 0.53 11.44 -0.53
C TRP A 56 0.31 11.15 0.98
N ARG A 57 -0.38 10.07 1.28
CA ARG A 57 -0.56 9.54 2.65
C ARG A 57 -0.54 8.02 2.63
N ILE A 58 -0.45 7.43 3.81
CA ILE A 58 -0.80 6.01 3.96
C ILE A 58 -2.29 5.81 3.66
N PRO A 59 -2.71 4.61 3.18
CA PRO A 59 -4.12 4.33 2.93
C PRO A 59 -4.98 4.61 4.17
N ARG A 60 -6.14 5.26 4.01
CA ARG A 60 -7.04 5.60 5.12
C ARG A 60 -7.45 4.38 5.93
N ILE A 61 -7.76 3.26 5.26
CA ILE A 61 -8.13 2.00 5.91
C ILE A 61 -7.02 1.48 6.82
N VAL A 62 -5.75 1.68 6.45
CA VAL A 62 -4.59 1.29 7.27
C VAL A 62 -4.47 2.21 8.48
N ARG A 63 -4.57 3.53 8.28
CA ARG A 63 -4.56 4.50 9.38
C ARG A 63 -5.64 4.18 10.40
N ASP A 64 -6.86 3.99 9.95
CA ASP A 64 -8.02 3.76 10.81
C ASP A 64 -7.92 2.41 11.54
N HIS A 65 -7.37 1.38 10.89
CA HIS A 65 -7.08 0.10 11.52
C HIS A 65 -5.99 0.24 12.61
N LEU A 66 -4.88 0.92 12.30
CA LEU A 66 -3.80 1.15 13.26
C LEU A 66 -4.27 1.95 14.49
N LEU A 67 -5.16 2.92 14.32
CA LEU A 67 -5.72 3.68 15.43
C LEU A 67 -6.54 2.81 16.37
N ARG A 68 -7.22 1.80 15.86
CA ARG A 68 -8.05 0.85 16.63
C ARG A 68 -7.24 -0.29 17.23
N THR A 69 -6.07 -0.62 16.67
CA THR A 69 -5.22 -1.71 17.13
C THR A 69 -4.26 -1.22 18.22
N GLU A 70 -4.25 -1.88 19.38
CA GLU A 70 -3.25 -1.62 20.40
C GLU A 70 -1.89 -2.21 20.00
N LEU A 71 -0.83 -1.40 20.10
CA LEU A 71 0.55 -1.78 19.74
C LEU A 71 1.39 -1.84 21.03
N ARG A 72 1.24 -2.95 21.81
CA ARG A 72 1.87 -3.13 23.10
C ARG A 72 3.38 -3.22 22.99
N GLY A 73 4.09 -2.38 23.72
CA GLY A 73 5.56 -2.34 23.74
C GLY A 73 6.20 -1.68 22.53
N ALA A 74 5.43 -1.22 21.54
CA ALA A 74 5.96 -0.42 20.43
C ALA A 74 6.48 0.92 20.96
N ARG A 75 7.65 1.32 20.47
CA ARG A 75 8.28 2.61 20.83
C ARG A 75 8.70 3.35 19.56
N GLU A 76 9.77 2.92 18.93
CA GLU A 76 10.35 3.52 17.74
C GLU A 76 9.65 3.02 16.48
N THR A 77 9.21 3.96 15.62
CA THR A 77 8.41 3.62 14.45
C THR A 77 8.97 4.24 13.18
N TRP A 78 9.37 3.38 12.25
CA TRP A 78 9.82 3.73 10.89
C TRP A 78 8.69 3.51 9.90
N PHE A 79 8.56 4.42 8.95
CA PHE A 79 7.67 4.27 7.80
C PHE A 79 8.49 4.06 6.53
N VAL A 80 8.20 3.01 5.78
CA VAL A 80 8.75 2.79 4.45
C VAL A 80 7.57 2.80 3.47
N MET A 81 7.54 3.82 2.62
CA MET A 81 6.42 4.03 1.70
C MET A 81 6.86 3.87 0.25
N ASP A 82 6.21 2.94 -0.46
CA ASP A 82 6.38 2.83 -1.90
C ASP A 82 5.43 3.76 -2.65
N CYS A 83 5.88 4.16 -3.83
CA CYS A 83 5.15 5.07 -4.72
C CYS A 83 5.66 4.93 -6.16
N GLY A 84 4.84 5.30 -7.14
CA GLY A 84 5.28 5.38 -8.54
C GLY A 84 6.27 6.53 -8.81
N SER A 85 6.22 7.61 -8.01
CA SER A 85 7.09 8.78 -8.18
C SER A 85 7.51 9.43 -6.87
N GLU A 86 6.57 9.94 -6.07
CA GLU A 86 6.86 10.69 -4.86
C GLU A 86 5.80 10.48 -3.76
N ILE A 87 6.22 10.65 -2.50
CA ILE A 87 5.34 10.53 -1.32
C ILE A 87 4.81 11.89 -0.82
N GLY A 88 5.17 12.99 -1.47
CA GLY A 88 4.81 14.34 -1.07
C GLY A 88 5.11 14.63 0.41
N ASN A 89 4.14 15.17 1.15
CA ASN A 89 4.29 15.48 2.57
C ASN A 89 3.78 14.35 3.51
N ALA A 90 3.86 13.08 3.10
CA ALA A 90 3.43 11.92 3.90
C ALA A 90 4.06 11.91 5.29
N ALA A 91 5.33 12.32 5.42
CA ALA A 91 6.05 12.39 6.69
C ALA A 91 5.32 13.23 7.76
N LYS A 92 4.59 14.29 7.37
CA LYS A 92 3.77 15.11 8.30
C LYS A 92 2.67 14.26 8.94
N TYR A 93 1.98 13.47 8.14
CA TYR A 93 0.83 12.67 8.56
C TYR A 93 1.26 11.43 9.34
N ASN A 94 2.37 10.82 8.95
CA ASN A 94 2.96 9.70 9.68
C ASN A 94 3.43 10.13 11.08
N ARG A 95 4.05 11.30 11.20
CA ARG A 95 4.41 11.89 12.50
C ARG A 95 3.18 12.20 13.35
N ALA A 96 2.09 12.66 12.74
CA ALA A 96 0.83 12.90 13.45
C ALA A 96 0.24 11.59 13.99
N LEU A 97 0.26 10.52 13.19
CA LEU A 97 -0.18 9.18 13.62
C LEU A 97 0.67 8.67 14.79
N CYS A 98 1.99 8.80 14.73
CA CYS A 98 2.87 8.42 15.86
C CYS A 98 2.50 9.17 17.13
N ARG A 99 2.28 10.49 17.04
CA ARG A 99 1.88 11.31 18.20
C ARG A 99 0.54 10.84 18.78
N GLU A 100 -0.45 10.54 17.93
CA GLU A 100 -1.77 10.06 18.33
C GLU A 100 -1.70 8.69 19.02
N LYS A 101 -0.72 7.86 18.63
CA LYS A 101 -0.47 6.52 19.19
C LYS A 101 0.55 6.49 20.33
N GLY A 102 1.14 7.62 20.72
CA GLY A 102 2.21 7.67 21.73
C GLY A 102 3.53 7.01 21.27
N LEU A 103 3.81 6.99 19.97
CA LEU A 103 4.98 6.36 19.36
C LEU A 103 6.05 7.40 19.00
N VAL A 104 7.32 6.98 19.06
CA VAL A 104 8.46 7.78 18.59
C VAL A 104 8.59 7.67 17.08
N TYR A 105 8.42 8.75 16.35
CA TYR A 105 8.56 8.79 14.91
C TYR A 105 10.04 8.81 14.50
N MET A 106 10.50 7.76 13.81
CA MET A 106 11.87 7.56 13.35
C MET A 106 12.07 7.91 11.86
N GLY A 107 11.07 8.50 11.22
CA GLY A 107 11.18 8.99 9.86
C GLY A 107 10.33 8.23 8.85
N THR A 108 10.32 8.73 7.61
CA THR A 108 9.64 8.11 6.47
C THR A 108 10.62 8.00 5.31
N ALA A 109 10.90 6.79 4.88
CA ALA A 109 11.66 6.49 3.65
C ALA A 109 10.72 6.37 2.47
N GLN A 110 11.15 6.90 1.33
CA GLN A 110 10.50 6.76 0.04
C GLN A 110 11.20 5.69 -0.79
N ILE A 111 10.45 4.74 -1.33
CA ILE A 111 10.94 3.75 -2.30
C ILE A 111 10.12 3.87 -3.58
N VAL A 112 10.77 4.20 -4.69
CA VAL A 112 10.08 4.25 -5.99
C VAL A 112 9.97 2.83 -6.52
N MET A 113 8.72 2.39 -6.73
CA MET A 113 8.35 1.06 -7.22
C MET A 113 7.49 1.18 -8.48
N PRO A 114 7.27 0.09 -9.24
CA PRO A 114 6.41 0.11 -10.41
C PRO A 114 5.03 0.68 -10.11
N GLU A 115 4.53 1.57 -10.98
CA GLU A 115 3.20 2.15 -10.86
C GLU A 115 2.12 1.09 -11.09
N ASP A 116 1.13 1.05 -10.22
CA ASP A 116 0.03 0.08 -10.27
C ASP A 116 -1.37 0.72 -10.30
N PHE A 117 -1.47 2.04 -10.09
CA PHE A 117 -2.76 2.74 -10.06
C PHE A 117 -3.29 3.00 -11.47
N ILE A 118 -3.62 1.92 -12.18
CA ILE A 118 -4.05 1.94 -13.60
C ILE A 118 -5.37 2.66 -13.85
N ALA A 119 -6.16 2.94 -12.81
CA ALA A 119 -7.35 3.80 -12.92
C ALA A 119 -6.99 5.24 -13.35
N MET A 120 -5.73 5.67 -13.16
CA MET A 120 -5.27 7.02 -13.50
C MET A 120 -3.99 7.01 -14.34
N PHE A 121 -3.03 6.14 -14.05
CA PHE A 121 -1.73 6.07 -14.69
C PHE A 121 -1.59 4.82 -15.58
N ASN A 122 -0.45 4.65 -16.22
CA ASN A 122 -0.10 3.44 -16.95
C ASN A 122 0.85 2.60 -16.08
N ALA A 123 0.56 1.31 -15.96
CA ALA A 123 1.53 0.39 -15.40
C ALA A 123 2.69 0.18 -16.39
N PRO A 124 3.91 -0.07 -15.90
CA PRO A 124 5.03 -0.44 -16.75
C PRO A 124 4.84 -1.84 -17.34
N THR A 125 5.60 -2.14 -18.39
CA THR A 125 5.81 -3.51 -18.85
C THR A 125 6.59 -4.31 -17.80
N VAL A 126 6.57 -5.64 -17.90
CA VAL A 126 7.32 -6.52 -16.97
C VAL A 126 8.83 -6.20 -16.98
N GLU A 127 9.40 -5.94 -18.14
CA GLU A 127 10.82 -5.59 -18.26
C GLU A 127 11.14 -4.23 -17.62
N GLU A 128 10.29 -3.23 -17.84
CA GLU A 128 10.43 -1.92 -17.18
C GLU A 128 10.26 -2.04 -15.67
N ALA A 129 9.30 -2.85 -15.21
CA ALA A 129 9.08 -3.10 -13.80
C ALA A 129 10.31 -3.74 -13.13
N ARG A 130 10.93 -4.75 -13.76
CA ARG A 130 12.19 -5.34 -13.28
C ARG A 130 13.29 -4.30 -13.14
N ARG A 131 13.44 -3.39 -14.11
CA ARG A 131 14.42 -2.31 -14.04
C ARG A 131 14.13 -1.32 -12.91
N ILE A 132 12.85 -1.02 -12.65
CA ILE A 132 12.44 -0.13 -11.55
C ILE A 132 12.76 -0.80 -10.21
N VAL A 133 12.40 -2.07 -10.05
CA VAL A 133 12.69 -2.84 -8.82
C VAL A 133 14.20 -2.93 -8.57
N ALA A 134 14.99 -3.26 -9.60
CA ALA A 134 16.44 -3.30 -9.45
C ALA A 134 17.04 -1.95 -8.99
N LYS A 135 16.47 -0.83 -9.43
CA LYS A 135 16.86 0.51 -8.94
C LYS A 135 16.37 0.78 -7.51
N ALA A 136 15.29 0.16 -7.08
CA ALA A 136 14.74 0.33 -5.73
C ALA A 136 15.57 -0.41 -4.67
N GLU A 137 16.18 -1.56 -5.01
CA GLU A 137 16.90 -2.42 -4.07
C GLU A 137 17.95 -1.69 -3.22
N PRO A 138 18.85 -0.84 -3.76
CA PRO A 138 19.82 -0.10 -2.93
C PRO A 138 19.16 0.87 -1.93
N PHE A 139 17.94 1.33 -2.21
CA PHE A 139 17.20 2.20 -1.29
C PHE A 139 16.57 1.38 -0.16
N ILE A 140 16.09 0.18 -0.47
CA ILE A 140 15.60 -0.80 0.52
C ILE A 140 16.75 -1.17 1.46
N ASP A 141 17.93 -1.48 0.92
CA ASP A 141 19.10 -1.84 1.74
C ASP A 141 19.54 -0.70 2.66
N ARG A 142 19.51 0.54 2.18
CA ARG A 142 19.77 1.73 3.05
C ARG A 142 18.74 1.87 4.15
N ALA A 143 17.46 1.63 3.86
CA ALA A 143 16.40 1.67 4.87
C ALA A 143 16.63 0.58 5.93
N ILE A 144 16.94 -0.65 5.51
CA ILE A 144 17.29 -1.77 6.39
C ILE A 144 18.47 -1.42 7.30
N ALA A 145 19.55 -0.88 6.74
CA ALA A 145 20.75 -0.51 7.50
C ALA A 145 20.43 0.56 8.57
N ALA A 146 19.64 1.58 8.22
CA ALA A 146 19.24 2.63 9.17
C ALA A 146 18.35 2.07 10.29
N ILE A 147 17.36 1.22 9.96
CA ILE A 147 16.48 0.60 10.96
C ILE A 147 17.28 -0.31 11.89
N ARG A 148 18.20 -1.12 11.34
CA ARG A 148 19.07 -2.01 12.13
C ARG A 148 19.92 -1.24 13.13
N ALA A 149 20.44 -0.10 12.72
CA ALA A 149 21.27 0.78 13.56
C ALA A 149 20.45 1.66 14.54
N GLY A 150 19.11 1.61 14.50
CA GLY A 150 18.25 2.51 15.29
C GLY A 150 18.33 3.98 14.85
N HIS A 151 18.77 4.25 13.63
CA HIS A 151 18.92 5.62 13.13
C HIS A 151 17.61 6.13 12.52
N MET A 152 17.34 7.41 12.73
CA MET A 152 16.24 8.10 12.05
C MET A 152 16.51 8.18 10.54
N PHE A 153 15.46 8.00 9.74
CA PHE A 153 15.55 8.32 8.32
C PHE A 153 15.75 9.82 8.12
N SER A 154 16.65 10.16 7.20
CA SER A 154 16.80 11.55 6.76
C SER A 154 15.49 12.08 6.21
N PRO A 155 15.04 13.28 6.55
CA PRO A 155 13.81 13.83 6.03
C PRO A 155 13.86 13.91 4.49
N PRO A 156 12.79 13.51 3.80
CA PRO A 156 12.73 13.63 2.33
C PRO A 156 12.85 15.10 1.92
N ARG A 157 13.48 15.35 0.77
CA ARG A 157 13.59 16.71 0.22
C ARG A 157 12.19 17.27 -0.01
N LYS A 158 11.86 18.36 0.67
CA LYS A 158 10.53 19.01 0.58
C LYS A 158 10.55 20.08 -0.52
N LYS A 159 9.63 19.98 -1.46
CA LYS A 159 9.26 21.09 -2.33
C LYS A 159 8.15 21.91 -1.64
N LEU A 160 8.16 23.24 -1.81
CA LEU A 160 7.11 24.10 -1.23
C LEU A 160 5.71 23.69 -1.71
N TYR A 161 5.60 23.27 -2.95
CA TYR A 161 4.39 22.72 -3.57
C TYR A 161 3.83 21.51 -2.80
N ASP A 162 4.67 20.62 -2.30
CA ASP A 162 4.24 19.41 -1.56
C ASP A 162 3.46 19.74 -0.29
N ARG A 163 3.74 20.88 0.34
CA ARG A 163 3.07 21.29 1.58
C ARG A 163 1.61 21.69 1.35
N ILE A 164 1.35 22.40 0.24
CA ILE A 164 0.00 22.91 -0.10
C ILE A 164 -0.80 21.78 -0.74
N ALA A 165 -0.25 21.11 -1.76
CA ALA A 165 -0.93 20.07 -2.49
C ALA A 165 -1.29 18.87 -1.61
N SER A 166 -0.40 18.38 -0.75
CA SER A 166 -0.69 17.25 0.16
C SER A 166 -1.79 17.55 1.19
N SER A 167 -2.04 18.82 1.49
CA SER A 167 -3.11 19.19 2.42
C SER A 167 -4.49 19.19 1.75
N ALA A 168 -4.57 19.62 0.50
CA ALA A 168 -5.82 19.76 -0.24
C ALA A 168 -6.19 18.50 -1.04
N VAL A 169 -5.20 17.83 -1.64
CA VAL A 169 -5.46 16.72 -2.57
C VAL A 169 -6.11 15.51 -1.87
N ASN A 170 -5.60 15.06 -0.74
CA ASN A 170 -6.13 13.85 -0.11
C ASN A 170 -7.62 13.98 0.34
N PRO A 171 -8.07 15.07 0.99
CA PRO A 171 -9.49 15.25 1.32
C PRO A 171 -10.40 15.23 0.11
N VAL A 172 -9.96 15.81 -1.02
CA VAL A 172 -10.72 15.90 -2.26
C VAL A 172 -10.64 14.62 -3.09
N PHE A 173 -9.48 13.96 -3.10
CA PHE A 173 -9.22 12.75 -3.87
C PHE A 173 -10.15 11.60 -3.50
N TYR A 174 -10.31 11.31 -2.22
CA TYR A 174 -11.11 10.17 -1.78
C TYR A 174 -12.59 10.27 -2.20
N PRO A 175 -13.34 11.35 -1.93
CA PRO A 175 -14.74 11.41 -2.33
C PRO A 175 -14.94 11.52 -3.85
N LEU A 176 -13.97 12.03 -4.60
CA LEU A 176 -14.13 12.20 -6.05
C LEU A 176 -13.63 11.00 -6.85
N PHE A 177 -12.52 10.37 -6.44
CA PHE A 177 -11.82 9.37 -7.24
C PHE A 177 -11.88 7.95 -6.67
N VAL A 178 -11.96 7.78 -5.34
CA VAL A 178 -11.99 6.45 -4.72
C VAL A 178 -13.41 5.89 -4.75
N LYS A 179 -13.78 5.27 -5.88
CA LYS A 179 -15.12 4.70 -6.12
C LYS A 179 -15.02 3.29 -6.68
N ALA A 180 -15.96 2.42 -6.32
CA ALA A 180 -16.06 1.07 -6.85
C ALA A 180 -16.91 0.98 -8.12
N ASN A 181 -17.90 1.87 -8.30
CA ASN A 181 -18.90 1.79 -9.37
C ASN A 181 -18.33 1.58 -10.79
N PRO A 182 -17.15 2.14 -11.16
CA PRO A 182 -16.60 1.92 -12.49
C PRO A 182 -15.99 0.53 -12.71
N PHE A 183 -15.79 -0.28 -11.65
CA PHE A 183 -15.31 -1.65 -11.84
C PHE A 183 -16.39 -2.53 -12.47
N THR A 184 -16.01 -3.22 -13.54
CA THR A 184 -16.83 -4.19 -14.25
C THR A 184 -16.02 -5.42 -14.63
N ALA A 185 -16.70 -6.54 -14.88
CA ALA A 185 -16.06 -7.74 -15.41
C ALA A 185 -16.70 -8.10 -16.77
N SER A 186 -15.85 -8.27 -17.78
CA SER A 186 -16.25 -8.70 -19.12
C SER A 186 -16.56 -10.20 -19.19
N ASP A 187 -17.03 -10.68 -20.36
CA ASP A 187 -17.44 -12.06 -20.55
C ASP A 187 -16.30 -13.08 -20.51
N VAL A 188 -15.04 -12.63 -20.58
CA VAL A 188 -13.88 -13.51 -20.39
C VAL A 188 -13.62 -13.83 -18.91
N CYS A 189 -14.48 -13.38 -17.99
CA CYS A 189 -14.41 -13.75 -16.58
C CYS A 189 -14.77 -15.24 -16.39
N ILE A 190 -13.87 -15.98 -15.76
CA ILE A 190 -14.03 -17.42 -15.49
C ILE A 190 -14.60 -17.72 -14.09
N GLY A 191 -15.04 -16.72 -13.33
CA GLY A 191 -15.63 -16.90 -12.00
C GLY A 191 -14.70 -17.46 -10.92
N CYS A 192 -13.38 -17.31 -11.06
CA CYS A 192 -12.39 -17.95 -10.18
C CYS A 192 -12.35 -17.43 -8.75
N GLY A 193 -13.04 -16.34 -8.41
CA GLY A 193 -13.09 -15.75 -7.06
C GLY A 193 -11.82 -15.04 -6.57
N LYS A 194 -10.74 -14.99 -7.37
CA LYS A 194 -9.47 -14.38 -6.94
C LYS A 194 -9.64 -12.92 -6.49
N CYS A 195 -10.48 -12.15 -7.21
CA CYS A 195 -10.77 -10.75 -6.86
C CYS A 195 -11.49 -10.58 -5.51
N GLU A 196 -12.45 -11.45 -5.20
CA GLU A 196 -13.14 -11.50 -3.90
C GLU A 196 -12.17 -11.87 -2.78
N LYS A 197 -11.35 -12.92 -3.01
CA LYS A 197 -10.35 -13.39 -2.04
C LYS A 197 -9.31 -12.31 -1.71
N LEU A 198 -8.83 -11.57 -2.69
CA LEU A 198 -7.79 -10.54 -2.54
C LEU A 198 -8.33 -9.21 -1.99
N CYS A 199 -9.64 -8.97 -1.99
CA CYS A 199 -10.19 -7.70 -1.54
C CYS A 199 -10.02 -7.53 -0.02
N PRO A 200 -9.21 -6.57 0.47
CA PRO A 200 -8.96 -6.40 1.90
C PRO A 200 -10.17 -5.84 2.66
N LEU A 201 -11.17 -5.32 1.94
CA LEU A 201 -12.38 -4.72 2.52
C LEU A 201 -13.63 -5.58 2.33
N ASN A 202 -13.49 -6.83 1.86
CA ASN A 202 -14.63 -7.70 1.52
C ASN A 202 -15.67 -7.00 0.63
N ASN A 203 -15.21 -6.10 -0.25
CA ASN A 203 -16.06 -5.26 -1.08
C ASN A 203 -16.48 -5.93 -2.40
N ILE A 204 -16.07 -7.18 -2.63
CA ILE A 204 -16.36 -7.93 -3.83
C ILE A 204 -17.00 -9.26 -3.40
N THR A 205 -18.13 -9.60 -4.01
CA THR A 205 -18.81 -10.90 -3.86
C THR A 205 -19.08 -11.50 -5.22
N LEU A 206 -19.06 -12.83 -5.31
CA LEU A 206 -19.48 -13.52 -6.53
C LEU A 206 -20.98 -13.73 -6.53
N GLN A 207 -21.65 -13.23 -7.57
CA GLN A 207 -23.05 -13.51 -7.88
C GLN A 207 -23.13 -14.18 -9.25
N ASN A 208 -23.70 -15.37 -9.34
CA ASN A 208 -23.72 -16.16 -10.57
C ASN A 208 -22.33 -16.28 -11.23
N ALA A 209 -21.32 -16.59 -10.43
CA ALA A 209 -19.92 -16.69 -10.85
C ALA A 209 -19.32 -15.36 -11.43
N ARG A 210 -19.95 -14.22 -11.21
CA ARG A 210 -19.47 -12.90 -11.65
C ARG A 210 -19.18 -12.00 -10.44
N PRO A 211 -18.07 -11.23 -10.41
CA PRO A 211 -17.80 -10.31 -9.32
C PRO A 211 -18.73 -9.11 -9.36
N VAL A 212 -19.27 -8.78 -8.20
CA VAL A 212 -20.06 -7.58 -7.93
C VAL A 212 -19.35 -6.77 -6.86
N TRP A 213 -19.17 -5.49 -7.11
CA TRP A 213 -18.50 -4.56 -6.19
C TRP A 213 -19.52 -3.79 -5.36
N GLY A 214 -19.29 -3.74 -4.06
CA GLY A 214 -20.00 -2.84 -3.14
C GLY A 214 -19.42 -1.42 -3.19
N SER A 215 -19.78 -0.60 -2.20
CA SER A 215 -19.36 0.81 -2.10
C SER A 215 -18.06 1.04 -1.32
N ASN A 216 -17.58 0.03 -0.57
CA ASN A 216 -16.43 0.14 0.33
C ASN A 216 -15.11 -0.21 -0.37
N CYS A 217 -14.65 0.61 -1.31
CA CYS A 217 -13.44 0.38 -2.07
C CYS A 217 -12.34 1.35 -1.66
N THR A 218 -11.08 0.87 -1.55
CA THR A 218 -9.89 1.70 -1.33
C THR A 218 -9.04 1.88 -2.58
N GLN A 219 -9.46 1.30 -3.72
CA GLN A 219 -8.73 1.33 -4.99
C GLN A 219 -7.29 0.81 -4.91
N CYS A 220 -7.09 -0.28 -4.19
CA CYS A 220 -5.78 -0.93 -4.09
C CYS A 220 -5.35 -1.66 -5.37
N MET A 221 -6.17 -1.69 -6.40
CA MET A 221 -5.93 -2.34 -7.71
C MET A 221 -5.71 -3.86 -7.65
N ALA A 222 -5.74 -4.52 -6.51
CA ALA A 222 -5.51 -5.96 -6.42
C ALA A 222 -6.44 -6.77 -7.32
N CYS A 223 -7.75 -6.50 -7.29
CA CYS A 223 -8.74 -7.24 -8.07
C CYS A 223 -8.48 -7.20 -9.59
N ILE A 224 -8.12 -6.03 -10.12
CA ILE A 224 -7.91 -5.82 -11.54
C ILE A 224 -6.53 -6.29 -12.01
N CYS A 225 -5.48 -6.06 -11.21
CA CYS A 225 -4.10 -6.43 -11.58
C CYS A 225 -3.85 -7.94 -11.46
N TYR A 226 -4.46 -8.61 -10.49
CA TYR A 226 -4.32 -10.06 -10.31
C TYR A 226 -5.36 -10.91 -11.08
N CYS A 227 -6.22 -10.31 -11.88
CA CYS A 227 -7.21 -11.05 -12.66
C CYS A 227 -6.53 -11.90 -13.76
N PRO A 228 -6.59 -13.25 -13.70
CA PRO A 228 -5.82 -14.12 -14.60
C PRO A 228 -6.25 -14.00 -16.07
N THR A 229 -7.51 -13.66 -16.31
CA THR A 229 -8.05 -13.47 -17.67
C THR A 229 -8.13 -11.99 -18.07
N ARG A 230 -7.65 -11.06 -17.18
CA ARG A 230 -7.78 -9.62 -17.39
C ARG A 230 -9.20 -9.16 -17.66
N ALA A 231 -10.19 -9.89 -17.12
CA ALA A 231 -11.61 -9.59 -17.33
C ALA A 231 -12.08 -8.31 -16.62
N ILE A 232 -11.35 -7.82 -15.61
CA ILE A 232 -11.78 -6.68 -14.80
C ILE A 232 -11.25 -5.39 -15.39
N GLU A 233 -12.16 -4.42 -15.53
CA GLU A 233 -11.87 -3.07 -16.01
C GLU A 233 -12.38 -2.00 -15.04
N TYR A 234 -11.74 -0.83 -15.02
CA TYR A 234 -12.19 0.37 -14.34
C TYR A 234 -12.76 1.36 -15.37
N GLY A 235 -13.94 1.06 -15.86
CA GLY A 235 -14.56 1.75 -17.00
C GLY A 235 -13.62 1.78 -18.21
N LYS A 236 -13.62 2.89 -18.95
CA LYS A 236 -12.71 3.10 -20.10
C LYS A 236 -11.28 3.45 -19.70
N LYS A 237 -11.03 3.77 -18.41
CA LYS A 237 -9.73 4.29 -17.96
C LYS A 237 -8.63 3.26 -17.91
N SER A 238 -8.97 1.99 -17.73
CA SER A 238 -8.01 0.89 -17.65
C SER A 238 -7.93 0.04 -18.92
N ALA A 239 -8.84 0.26 -19.87
CA ALA A 239 -8.91 -0.50 -21.12
C ALA A 239 -7.59 -0.42 -21.90
N GLY A 240 -7.07 -1.59 -22.29
CA GLY A 240 -5.82 -1.70 -23.05
C GLY A 240 -4.53 -1.41 -22.25
N LYS A 241 -4.62 -1.02 -20.99
CA LYS A 241 -3.44 -0.79 -20.16
C LYS A 241 -2.80 -2.10 -19.70
N PRO A 242 -1.47 -2.15 -19.55
CA PRO A 242 -0.80 -3.25 -18.88
C PRO A 242 -1.37 -3.48 -17.47
N ARG A 243 -1.29 -4.73 -17.01
CA ARG A 243 -1.57 -5.11 -15.63
C ARG A 243 -0.24 -5.45 -14.98
N TYR A 244 -0.03 -4.95 -13.78
CA TYR A 244 1.19 -5.20 -13.04
C TYR A 244 0.86 -5.72 -11.64
N HIS A 245 1.50 -6.80 -11.25
CA HIS A 245 1.65 -7.21 -9.86
C HIS A 245 3.03 -7.84 -9.66
N PHE A 246 3.57 -7.75 -8.45
CA PHE A 246 4.97 -8.06 -8.17
C PHE A 246 5.34 -9.51 -8.50
N GLU A 247 4.41 -10.46 -8.38
CA GLU A 247 4.65 -11.89 -8.64
C GLU A 247 4.85 -12.23 -10.13
N GLU A 248 4.69 -11.28 -11.04
CA GLU A 248 5.04 -11.46 -12.46
C GLU A 248 6.54 -11.22 -12.73
N LEU A 249 7.31 -10.73 -11.76
CA LEU A 249 8.73 -10.41 -11.90
C LEU A 249 9.62 -11.60 -11.59
#